data_1b53f2b93f2f2967e69644bb9fca64b3
#
_entry.id   1b53f2b93f2f2967e69644bb9fca64b3
#
_cell.length_a   1.000
_cell.length_b   1.000
_cell.length_c   1.000
_cell.angle_alpha   90.00
_cell.angle_beta   90.00
_cell.angle_gamma   90.00
#
_symmetry.space_group_name_H-M   'P 1'
#
loop_
_entity.id
_entity.type
_entity.pdbx_description
1 polymer ?
#
loop_
_entity_poly.entity_id
_entity_poly.type
_entity_poly.pdbx_seq_one_letter_code
_entity_poly.pdbx_strand_id
1 'polypeptide(L)'
;TNIENSNAESSENTSEANNENVDNSEISQNDASTEVTNNDTTQLAVGGADEAQQEEEKSQEEQDIEYVKQNVSIIWPIKGVITSRFGNRTPTEIVTANHKGLDIAGNTGDNIVSAMEGTVVQYSEEGDYGKHLRIQNGEVLTLYAHCSELLVQEGSTVKQGDVIAKVGATGRATGPHLHFEIRRDDRFINPELILGSL
;
A
#
# COMPACT_ATOMS: atom_id res chain seq x y z
N THR A 1 -45.57 39.60 12.65
CA THR A 1 -45.08 40.27 13.86
C THR A 1 -43.81 39.58 14.27
N ASN A 2 -42.74 40.12 13.82
CA ASN A 2 -41.74 40.93 14.57
C ASN A 2 -41.02 40.11 15.66
N ILE A 3 -39.76 40.12 15.83
CA ILE A 3 -38.64 41.05 15.65
C ILE A 3 -37.46 40.45 16.43
N GLU A 4 -36.29 40.55 15.90
CA GLU A 4 -35.00 40.98 16.44
C GLU A 4 -34.25 40.05 17.41
N ASN A 5 -33.05 39.82 17.28
CA ASN A 5 -31.83 40.59 16.90
C ASN A 5 -30.78 40.38 18.00
N SER A 6 -29.54 40.34 17.56
CA SER A 6 -28.28 40.73 18.23
C SER A 6 -27.65 39.70 19.18
N ASN A 7 -26.38 39.50 19.29
CA ASN A 7 -25.25 40.33 18.91
C ASN A 7 -23.97 39.50 19.04
N ALA A 8 -23.03 39.83 18.27
CA ALA A 8 -21.63 39.58 18.27
C ALA A 8 -20.94 39.84 19.62
N GLU A 9 -19.86 39.13 19.87
CA GLU A 9 -18.62 39.77 20.31
C GLU A 9 -17.41 38.85 20.15
N SER A 10 -16.45 39.44 19.54
CA SER A 10 -15.07 39.08 19.32
C SER A 10 -14.23 39.10 20.59
N SER A 11 -13.20 38.26 20.67
CA SER A 11 -11.98 38.66 21.32
C SER A 11 -10.78 37.95 20.67
N GLU A 12 -10.00 38.77 20.01
CA GLU A 12 -8.60 38.54 19.68
C GLU A 12 -7.76 38.42 20.95
N ASN A 13 -6.76 37.56 20.93
CA ASN A 13 -5.56 37.83 21.70
C ASN A 13 -4.30 37.28 21.01
N THR A 14 -3.52 38.22 20.57
CA THR A 14 -2.14 38.14 20.09
C THR A 14 -1.17 38.13 21.27
N SER A 15 -0.07 37.39 21.15
CA SER A 15 1.30 37.77 21.61
C SER A 15 2.25 36.63 21.25
N GLU A 16 3.08 36.83 20.27
CA GLU A 16 4.49 37.30 20.23
C GLU A 16 5.46 36.38 20.99
N ALA A 17 6.26 35.74 20.21
CA ALA A 17 7.72 35.76 19.98
C ALA A 17 8.62 35.65 21.20
N ASN A 18 9.53 34.72 21.18
CA ASN A 18 10.96 35.00 21.31
C ASN A 18 11.82 33.82 20.89
N ASN A 19 12.66 34.12 20.03
CA ASN A 19 13.93 33.72 19.52
C ASN A 19 14.97 33.58 20.64
N GLU A 20 15.80 32.52 20.62
CA GLU A 20 17.24 32.68 20.84
C GLU A 20 18.03 31.45 20.40
N ASN A 21 18.94 31.74 19.56
CA ASN A 21 20.02 31.03 18.93
C ASN A 21 21.19 30.89 19.90
N VAL A 22 21.81 29.71 20.01
CA VAL A 22 23.21 29.60 20.43
C VAL A 22 23.92 28.53 19.65
N ASP A 23 24.80 29.01 18.81
CA ASP A 23 25.93 28.36 18.16
C ASP A 23 26.99 27.94 19.19
N ASN A 24 27.58 26.77 19.09
CA ASN A 24 28.99 26.63 19.40
C ASN A 24 29.60 25.37 18.73
N SER A 25 30.48 25.66 17.82
CA SER A 25 31.54 24.84 17.27
C SER A 25 32.62 24.52 18.31
N GLU A 26 33.21 23.33 18.29
CA GLU A 26 34.67 23.20 18.30
C GLU A 26 35.17 21.80 17.96
N ILE A 27 36.15 21.83 17.14
CA ILE A 27 37.05 20.87 16.58
C ILE A 27 37.99 20.27 17.65
N SER A 28 38.31 18.98 17.55
CA SER A 28 39.65 18.50 17.88
C SER A 28 39.98 17.22 17.16
N GLN A 29 40.97 17.34 16.29
CA GLN A 29 41.81 16.27 15.73
C GLN A 29 42.75 15.76 16.83
N ASN A 30 43.06 14.48 16.81
CA ASN A 30 44.41 14.03 17.07
C ASN A 30 44.71 12.69 16.39
N ASP A 31 45.75 12.78 15.64
CA ASP A 31 46.58 11.78 14.98
C ASP A 31 47.40 10.97 16.00
N ALA A 32 47.71 9.71 15.71
CA ALA A 32 49.05 9.15 15.73
C ALA A 32 49.08 7.62 15.61
N SER A 33 49.62 7.19 14.52
CA SER A 33 50.38 5.97 14.17
C SER A 33 51.15 5.25 15.30
N THR A 34 51.29 3.92 15.18
CA THR A 34 52.56 3.18 15.12
C THR A 34 52.29 1.66 15.09
N GLU A 35 52.72 1.03 14.04
CA GLU A 35 53.73 -0.03 13.75
C GLU A 35 53.46 -1.46 14.28
N VAL A 36 53.30 -2.31 13.31
CA VAL A 36 53.96 -3.58 12.90
C VAL A 36 54.68 -4.41 13.98
N THR A 37 54.29 -5.66 14.13
CA THR A 37 55.22 -6.80 14.20
C THR A 37 54.56 -8.09 13.70
N ASN A 38 55.21 -8.68 12.71
CA ASN A 38 55.02 -10.04 12.23
C ASN A 38 55.40 -11.07 13.31
N ASN A 39 54.66 -12.16 13.41
CA ASN A 39 55.28 -13.44 13.64
C ASN A 39 54.47 -14.59 13.01
N ASP A 40 55.15 -15.27 12.17
CA ASP A 40 54.91 -16.53 11.52
C ASP A 40 54.79 -17.67 12.55
N THR A 41 53.77 -18.50 12.46
CA THR A 41 53.87 -19.91 12.81
C THR A 41 52.75 -20.69 12.09
N THR A 42 53.23 -21.47 11.15
CA THR A 42 52.57 -22.54 10.44
C THR A 42 51.99 -23.59 11.41
N GLN A 43 50.67 -23.87 11.34
CA GLN A 43 50.17 -25.19 11.66
C GLN A 43 48.98 -25.55 10.77
N LEU A 44 49.24 -26.59 10.00
CA LEU A 44 48.25 -27.34 9.24
C LEU A 44 47.28 -28.03 10.19
N ALA A 45 46.00 -27.77 10.03
CA ALA A 45 44.93 -28.66 10.52
C ALA A 45 43.88 -28.80 9.44
N VAL A 46 43.68 -30.02 9.08
CA VAL A 46 42.78 -30.60 8.11
C VAL A 46 41.32 -30.44 8.55
N GLY A 47 40.47 -30.15 7.57
CA GLY A 47 39.14 -30.74 7.43
C GLY A 47 38.01 -30.12 8.21
N GLY A 48 37.09 -29.64 7.48
CA GLY A 48 35.75 -29.29 7.89
C GLY A 48 35.19 -28.23 6.96
N ALA A 49 34.80 -28.64 5.76
CA ALA A 49 33.93 -27.83 4.96
C ALA A 49 32.54 -27.84 5.61
N ASP A 50 32.35 -26.97 6.60
CA ASP A 50 31.02 -26.51 6.93
C ASP A 50 30.61 -25.56 5.77
N GLU A 51 29.91 -26.14 4.79
CA GLU A 51 29.04 -25.38 3.93
C GLU A 51 27.98 -24.76 4.85
N ALA A 52 28.31 -23.60 5.43
CA ALA A 52 27.32 -22.72 5.99
C ALA A 52 26.44 -22.31 4.81
N GLN A 53 25.30 -22.97 4.66
CA GLN A 53 24.19 -22.51 3.85
C GLN A 53 23.82 -21.14 4.40
N GLN A 54 24.29 -20.08 3.74
CA GLN A 54 23.73 -18.74 3.90
C GLN A 54 22.32 -18.86 3.34
N GLU A 55 21.33 -19.11 4.20
CA GLU A 55 19.94 -18.82 3.90
C GLU A 55 19.90 -17.30 3.66
N GLU A 56 19.80 -16.89 2.38
CA GLU A 56 19.54 -15.51 2.03
C GLU A 56 18.21 -15.14 2.68
N GLU A 57 18.24 -14.22 3.64
CA GLU A 57 17.03 -13.70 4.24
C GLU A 57 16.15 -13.07 3.15
N LYS A 58 14.97 -13.64 2.90
CA LYS A 58 14.00 -13.12 1.95
C LYS A 58 13.64 -11.68 2.29
N SER A 59 13.54 -10.83 1.29
CA SER A 59 13.04 -9.47 1.46
C SER A 59 11.62 -9.47 2.06
N GLN A 60 11.21 -8.38 2.71
CA GLN A 60 9.87 -8.25 3.28
C GLN A 60 8.79 -8.45 2.21
N GLU A 61 9.01 -7.94 0.99
CA GLU A 61 8.09 -8.12 -0.15
C GLU A 61 7.94 -9.60 -0.53
N GLU A 62 9.03 -10.35 -0.61
CA GLU A 62 8.99 -11.79 -0.90
C GLU A 62 8.28 -12.58 0.19
N GLN A 63 8.49 -12.24 1.46
CA GLN A 63 7.78 -12.84 2.59
C GLN A 63 6.27 -12.55 2.53
N ASP A 64 5.87 -11.33 2.19
CA ASP A 64 4.47 -10.94 2.06
C ASP A 64 3.78 -11.67 0.90
N ILE A 65 4.44 -11.78 -0.25
CA ILE A 65 3.96 -12.53 -1.42
C ILE A 65 3.77 -14.01 -1.08
N GLU A 66 4.77 -14.61 -0.44
CA GLU A 66 4.71 -16.03 -0.06
C GLU A 66 3.60 -16.29 0.95
N TYR A 67 3.46 -15.42 1.96
CA TYR A 67 2.37 -15.50 2.93
C TYR A 67 0.99 -15.49 2.24
N VAL A 68 0.76 -14.52 1.33
CA VAL A 68 -0.51 -14.42 0.63
C VAL A 68 -0.78 -15.70 -0.18
N LYS A 69 0.21 -16.18 -0.96
CA LYS A 69 0.07 -17.39 -1.77
C LYS A 69 -0.21 -18.65 -0.97
N GLN A 70 0.30 -18.74 0.26
CA GLN A 70 0.12 -19.92 1.12
C GLN A 70 -1.20 -19.89 1.90
N ASN A 71 -1.71 -18.70 2.25
CA ASN A 71 -2.82 -18.57 3.18
C ASN A 71 -4.14 -18.15 2.53
N VAL A 72 -4.12 -17.48 1.37
CA VAL A 72 -5.32 -16.93 0.75
C VAL A 72 -5.37 -17.26 -0.74
N SER A 73 -6.46 -17.89 -1.17
CA SER A 73 -6.74 -18.05 -2.60
C SER A 73 -7.24 -16.73 -3.18
N ILE A 74 -6.60 -16.21 -4.22
CA ILE A 74 -7.00 -14.95 -4.87
C ILE A 74 -7.19 -15.20 -6.37
N ILE A 75 -8.35 -14.74 -6.90
CA ILE A 75 -8.69 -14.80 -8.31
C ILE A 75 -8.79 -13.41 -8.95
N TRP A 76 -8.77 -13.33 -10.25
CA TRP A 76 -9.01 -12.09 -10.98
C TRP A 76 -10.43 -11.55 -10.69
N PRO A 77 -10.56 -10.29 -10.22
CA PRO A 77 -11.86 -9.71 -9.86
C PRO A 77 -12.71 -9.32 -11.05
N ILE A 78 -12.11 -9.08 -12.22
CA ILE A 78 -12.76 -8.88 -13.51
C ILE A 78 -11.89 -9.47 -14.62
N LYS A 79 -12.51 -9.72 -15.79
CA LYS A 79 -11.78 -10.03 -17.01
C LYS A 79 -11.62 -8.75 -17.83
N GLY A 80 -10.39 -8.35 -18.10
CA GLY A 80 -10.12 -7.11 -18.82
C GLY A 80 -8.63 -6.93 -19.13
N VAL A 81 -8.31 -5.90 -19.91
CA VAL A 81 -6.92 -5.55 -20.23
C VAL A 81 -6.34 -4.72 -19.09
N ILE A 82 -5.11 -5.03 -18.69
CA ILE A 82 -4.37 -4.21 -17.72
C ILE A 82 -3.99 -2.89 -18.41
N THR A 83 -4.50 -1.78 -17.90
CA THR A 83 -4.26 -0.43 -18.43
C THR A 83 -3.19 0.32 -17.66
N SER A 84 -2.97 -0.03 -16.38
CA SER A 84 -1.87 0.52 -15.58
C SER A 84 -1.40 -0.49 -14.54
N ARG A 85 -0.09 -0.69 -14.49
CA ARG A 85 0.55 -1.67 -13.60
C ARG A 85 0.93 -1.05 -12.28
N PHE A 86 1.14 -1.91 -11.28
CA PHE A 86 1.69 -1.55 -9.98
C PHE A 86 3.08 -0.90 -10.09
N GLY A 87 3.39 0.06 -9.21
CA GLY A 87 4.70 0.68 -9.10
C GLY A 87 4.82 2.04 -9.81
N ASN A 88 6.02 2.37 -10.23
CA ASN A 88 6.33 3.68 -10.80
C ASN A 88 5.71 3.88 -12.19
N ARG A 89 5.10 5.03 -12.38
CA ARG A 89 4.54 5.47 -13.66
C ARG A 89 4.73 6.98 -13.86
N THR A 90 4.61 7.45 -15.09
CA THR A 90 4.65 8.90 -15.40
C THR A 90 3.41 9.57 -14.78
N PRO A 91 3.60 10.55 -13.87
CA PRO A 91 2.46 11.23 -13.24
C PRO A 91 1.78 12.21 -14.21
N THR A 92 0.50 12.43 -13.98
CA THR A 92 -0.31 13.48 -14.62
C THR A 92 -1.07 14.27 -13.55
N GLU A 93 -1.92 15.22 -13.94
CA GLU A 93 -2.80 15.94 -12.98
C GLU A 93 -3.73 14.98 -12.20
N ILE A 94 -4.12 13.87 -12.84
CA ILE A 94 -5.04 12.87 -12.26
C ILE A 94 -4.30 11.66 -11.71
N VAL A 95 -3.15 11.29 -12.28
CA VAL A 95 -2.44 10.03 -12.00
C VAL A 95 -1.19 10.29 -11.17
N THR A 96 -1.03 9.59 -10.05
CA THR A 96 0.14 9.67 -9.15
C THR A 96 1.35 8.93 -9.73
N ALA A 97 2.57 9.34 -9.35
CA ALA A 97 3.81 8.69 -9.78
C ALA A 97 3.96 7.25 -9.27
N ASN A 98 3.40 6.94 -8.10
CA ASN A 98 3.45 5.61 -7.53
C ASN A 98 2.05 4.99 -7.51
N HIS A 99 1.87 3.93 -8.29
CA HIS A 99 0.62 3.20 -8.40
C HIS A 99 0.56 2.06 -7.39
N LYS A 100 -0.39 2.10 -6.49
CA LYS A 100 -0.53 1.17 -5.36
C LYS A 100 -1.30 -0.11 -5.70
N GLY A 101 -1.77 -0.24 -6.91
CA GLY A 101 -2.60 -1.36 -7.36
C GLY A 101 -2.45 -1.67 -8.83
N LEU A 102 -3.45 -2.28 -9.39
CA LEU A 102 -3.56 -2.67 -10.79
C LEU A 102 -4.84 -2.08 -11.37
N ASP A 103 -4.73 -1.33 -12.47
CA ASP A 103 -5.91 -0.82 -13.18
C ASP A 103 -6.29 -1.78 -14.32
N ILE A 104 -7.52 -2.29 -14.28
CA ILE A 104 -8.06 -3.25 -15.24
C ILE A 104 -9.24 -2.63 -15.95
N ALA A 105 -9.17 -2.49 -17.28
CA ALA A 105 -10.24 -1.93 -18.09
C ALA A 105 -11.52 -2.77 -17.99
N GLY A 106 -12.67 -2.10 -17.94
CA GLY A 106 -14.00 -2.70 -18.00
C GLY A 106 -15.01 -1.68 -18.45
N ASN A 107 -16.20 -2.11 -18.85
CA ASN A 107 -17.29 -1.19 -19.16
C ASN A 107 -18.03 -0.80 -17.87
N THR A 108 -18.52 0.43 -17.80
CA THR A 108 -19.37 0.85 -16.70
C THR A 108 -20.55 -0.12 -16.54
N GLY A 109 -20.71 -0.68 -15.34
CA GLY A 109 -21.75 -1.66 -15.04
C GLY A 109 -21.32 -3.12 -15.12
N ASP A 110 -20.11 -3.44 -15.66
CA ASP A 110 -19.58 -4.80 -15.62
C ASP A 110 -19.44 -5.30 -14.17
N ASN A 111 -19.66 -6.57 -13.95
CA ASN A 111 -19.56 -7.17 -12.63
C ASN A 111 -18.11 -7.21 -12.13
N ILE A 112 -17.92 -6.77 -10.88
CA ILE A 112 -16.71 -7.00 -10.10
C ILE A 112 -17.03 -8.10 -9.09
N VAL A 113 -16.21 -9.15 -9.09
CA VAL A 113 -16.34 -10.24 -8.12
C VAL A 113 -15.30 -10.10 -7.00
N SER A 114 -15.64 -10.64 -5.83
CA SER A 114 -14.66 -10.75 -4.74
C SER A 114 -13.51 -11.65 -5.16
N ALA A 115 -12.30 -11.12 -5.11
CA ALA A 115 -11.10 -11.86 -5.46
C ALA A 115 -10.77 -12.97 -4.44
N MET A 116 -11.24 -12.84 -3.20
CA MET A 116 -11.07 -13.79 -2.12
C MET A 116 -12.33 -13.84 -1.26
N GLU A 117 -12.47 -14.85 -0.42
CA GLU A 117 -13.45 -14.83 0.66
C GLU A 117 -13.01 -13.89 1.77
N GLY A 118 -13.94 -13.33 2.54
CA GLY A 118 -13.61 -12.46 3.66
C GLY A 118 -14.79 -11.62 4.13
N THR A 119 -14.46 -10.63 4.96
CA THR A 119 -15.44 -9.66 5.50
C THR A 119 -15.20 -8.29 4.90
N VAL A 120 -16.27 -7.60 4.50
CA VAL A 120 -16.20 -6.21 4.06
C VAL A 120 -15.91 -5.32 5.28
N VAL A 121 -14.70 -4.76 5.33
CA VAL A 121 -14.23 -3.95 6.47
C VAL A 121 -14.31 -2.45 6.20
N GLN A 122 -14.58 -2.07 4.97
CA GLN A 122 -14.81 -0.69 4.59
C GLN A 122 -15.75 -0.62 3.38
N TYR A 123 -16.66 0.33 3.45
CA TYR A 123 -17.55 0.80 2.38
C TYR A 123 -17.48 2.33 2.34
N SER A 124 -17.18 2.92 1.19
CA SER A 124 -17.14 4.37 1.03
C SER A 124 -17.50 4.78 -0.39
N GLU A 125 -18.08 5.96 -0.53
CA GLU A 125 -18.44 6.56 -1.84
C GLU A 125 -17.65 7.83 -2.15
N GLU A 126 -16.66 8.17 -1.31
CA GLU A 126 -15.95 9.43 -1.36
C GLU A 126 -14.43 9.27 -1.55
N GLY A 127 -13.74 10.40 -1.76
CA GLY A 127 -12.29 10.47 -1.88
C GLY A 127 -11.76 10.08 -3.24
N ASP A 128 -10.43 9.94 -3.34
CA ASP A 128 -9.73 9.63 -4.58
C ASP A 128 -10.16 8.29 -5.19
N TYR A 129 -10.47 7.30 -4.35
CA TYR A 129 -10.98 6.00 -4.78
C TYR A 129 -12.43 6.01 -5.26
N GLY A 130 -13.18 7.12 -5.02
CA GLY A 130 -14.61 7.19 -5.30
C GLY A 130 -15.38 6.11 -4.56
N LYS A 131 -16.36 5.49 -5.22
CA LYS A 131 -17.07 4.33 -4.66
C LYS A 131 -16.11 3.15 -4.59
N HIS A 132 -15.83 2.70 -3.36
CA HIS A 132 -14.90 1.62 -3.11
C HIS A 132 -15.26 0.80 -1.89
N LEU A 133 -14.77 -0.43 -1.85
CA LEU A 133 -14.86 -1.30 -0.68
C LEU A 133 -13.55 -2.03 -0.45
N ARG A 134 -13.37 -2.50 0.79
CA ARG A 134 -12.25 -3.35 1.19
C ARG A 134 -12.77 -4.63 1.82
N ILE A 135 -12.14 -5.74 1.44
CA ILE A 135 -12.44 -7.05 1.99
C ILE A 135 -11.18 -7.53 2.70
N GLN A 136 -11.34 -8.09 3.90
CA GLN A 136 -10.26 -8.59 4.72
C GLN A 136 -10.43 -10.08 5.00
N ASN A 137 -9.32 -10.82 4.90
CA ASN A 137 -9.18 -12.21 5.31
C ASN A 137 -7.86 -12.36 6.07
N GLY A 138 -7.92 -12.47 7.39
CA GLY A 138 -6.73 -12.47 8.25
C GLY A 138 -5.92 -11.18 8.08
N GLU A 139 -4.63 -11.30 7.72
CA GLU A 139 -3.71 -10.18 7.47
C GLU A 139 -3.83 -9.61 6.05
N VAL A 140 -4.58 -10.28 5.16
CA VAL A 140 -4.71 -9.91 3.75
C VAL A 140 -5.93 -9.04 3.52
N LEU A 141 -5.76 -7.96 2.78
CA LEU A 141 -6.79 -7.02 2.42
C LEU A 141 -6.78 -6.81 0.90
N THR A 142 -7.97 -6.82 0.29
CA THR A 142 -8.20 -6.44 -1.10
C THR A 142 -9.05 -5.18 -1.17
N LEU A 143 -8.72 -4.27 -2.09
CA LEU A 143 -9.47 -3.03 -2.33
C LEU A 143 -9.98 -3.01 -3.78
N TYR A 144 -11.23 -2.58 -3.95
CA TYR A 144 -11.94 -2.44 -5.21
C TYR A 144 -12.47 -1.02 -5.34
N ALA A 145 -11.90 -0.22 -6.26
CA ALA A 145 -12.20 1.20 -6.36
C ALA A 145 -12.73 1.63 -7.73
N HIS A 146 -13.15 2.90 -7.79
CA HIS A 146 -13.76 3.56 -8.93
C HIS A 146 -15.09 2.94 -9.38
N CYS A 147 -15.76 2.22 -8.48
CA CYS A 147 -17.01 1.53 -8.77
C CYS A 147 -18.15 2.51 -9.14
N SER A 148 -19.08 2.08 -9.98
CA SER A 148 -20.34 2.77 -10.23
C SER A 148 -21.38 2.44 -9.17
N GLU A 149 -21.34 1.22 -8.64
CA GLU A 149 -22.26 0.71 -7.64
C GLU A 149 -21.55 -0.28 -6.71
N LEU A 150 -21.89 -0.26 -5.43
CA LEU A 150 -21.44 -1.22 -4.41
C LEU A 150 -22.65 -2.06 -4.00
N LEU A 151 -22.53 -3.39 -4.10
CA LEU A 151 -23.65 -4.34 -3.93
C LEU A 151 -23.64 -5.05 -2.58
N VAL A 152 -22.66 -4.79 -1.76
CA VAL A 152 -22.48 -5.34 -0.40
C VAL A 152 -22.28 -4.21 0.58
N GLN A 153 -22.47 -4.48 1.88
CA GLN A 153 -22.35 -3.50 2.95
C GLN A 153 -21.17 -3.85 3.86
N GLU A 154 -20.69 -2.87 4.59
CA GLU A 154 -19.71 -3.08 5.65
C GLU A 154 -20.22 -4.11 6.68
N GLY A 155 -19.36 -5.01 7.12
CA GLY A 155 -19.69 -6.13 7.99
C GLY A 155 -20.20 -7.38 7.25
N SER A 156 -20.53 -7.31 5.95
CA SER A 156 -20.95 -8.48 5.17
C SER A 156 -19.81 -9.47 4.99
N THR A 157 -20.11 -10.76 5.12
CA THR A 157 -19.19 -11.84 4.70
C THR A 157 -19.47 -12.19 3.24
N VAL A 158 -18.43 -12.28 2.44
CA VAL A 158 -18.49 -12.65 1.01
C VAL A 158 -17.62 -13.85 0.73
N LYS A 159 -18.01 -14.64 -0.27
CA LYS A 159 -17.20 -15.74 -0.80
C LYS A 159 -16.40 -15.27 -2.00
N GLN A 160 -15.29 -15.96 -2.28
CA GLN A 160 -14.58 -15.77 -3.54
C GLN A 160 -15.52 -16.00 -4.73
N GLY A 161 -15.54 -15.03 -5.67
CA GLY A 161 -16.41 -15.07 -6.85
C GLY A 161 -17.80 -14.44 -6.68
N ASP A 162 -18.20 -14.06 -5.47
CA ASP A 162 -19.46 -13.32 -5.26
C ASP A 162 -19.39 -11.94 -5.95
N VAL A 163 -20.47 -11.51 -6.60
CA VAL A 163 -20.56 -10.18 -7.20
C VAL A 163 -20.71 -9.15 -6.09
N ILE A 164 -19.73 -8.23 -5.96
CA ILE A 164 -19.65 -7.28 -4.86
C ILE A 164 -19.83 -5.82 -5.29
N ALA A 165 -19.57 -5.52 -6.57
CA ALA A 165 -19.64 -4.16 -7.10
C ALA A 165 -19.78 -4.17 -8.63
N LYS A 166 -19.92 -2.97 -9.21
CA LYS A 166 -19.93 -2.72 -10.65
C LYS A 166 -18.81 -1.77 -11.04
N VAL A 167 -18.16 -2.04 -12.17
CA VAL A 167 -17.14 -1.15 -12.76
C VAL A 167 -17.73 0.25 -12.99
N GLY A 168 -16.94 1.27 -12.73
CA GLY A 168 -17.31 2.66 -12.95
C GLY A 168 -16.11 3.56 -13.24
N ALA A 169 -16.28 4.84 -13.01
CA ALA A 169 -15.26 5.88 -13.15
C ALA A 169 -15.43 6.96 -12.07
N THR A 170 -15.82 6.57 -10.85
CA THR A 170 -16.02 7.50 -9.73
C THR A 170 -14.69 7.87 -9.07
N GLY A 171 -14.65 9.00 -8.37
CA GLY A 171 -13.44 9.49 -7.74
C GLY A 171 -12.41 9.98 -8.77
N ARG A 172 -11.13 9.69 -8.53
CA ARG A 172 -10.01 10.17 -9.35
C ARG A 172 -9.65 9.17 -10.46
N ALA A 173 -10.54 9.03 -11.43
CA ALA A 173 -10.42 8.10 -12.55
C ALA A 173 -10.40 8.83 -13.89
N THR A 174 -9.63 8.33 -14.86
CA THR A 174 -9.55 8.87 -16.24
C THR A 174 -10.58 8.26 -17.18
N GLY A 175 -11.25 7.19 -16.77
CA GLY A 175 -12.25 6.47 -17.54
C GLY A 175 -12.68 5.20 -16.81
N PRO A 176 -13.62 4.41 -17.37
CA PRO A 176 -14.12 3.21 -16.71
C PRO A 176 -13.04 2.14 -16.55
N HIS A 177 -12.76 1.73 -15.32
CA HIS A 177 -11.84 0.67 -14.94
C HIS A 177 -12.08 0.24 -13.49
N LEU A 178 -11.54 -0.90 -13.12
CA LEU A 178 -11.36 -1.32 -11.74
C LEU A 178 -9.92 -0.98 -11.32
N HIS A 179 -9.74 -0.21 -10.26
CA HIS A 179 -8.49 -0.14 -9.53
C HIS A 179 -8.52 -1.20 -8.42
N PHE A 180 -7.57 -2.14 -8.47
CA PHE A 180 -7.50 -3.29 -7.57
C PHE A 180 -6.19 -3.31 -6.80
N GLU A 181 -6.26 -3.44 -5.46
CA GLU A 181 -5.09 -3.54 -4.59
C GLU A 181 -5.11 -4.83 -3.79
N ILE A 182 -3.91 -5.35 -3.50
CA ILE A 182 -3.67 -6.39 -2.49
C ILE A 182 -2.71 -5.81 -1.47
N ARG A 183 -3.01 -6.03 -0.18
CA ARG A 183 -2.17 -5.59 0.93
C ARG A 183 -2.02 -6.70 1.98
N ARG A 184 -0.90 -6.68 2.69
CA ARG A 184 -0.70 -7.41 3.93
C ARG A 184 -0.21 -6.43 4.99
N ASP A 185 -0.88 -6.32 6.14
CA ASP A 185 -0.56 -5.36 7.21
C ASP A 185 -0.26 -3.94 6.68
N ASP A 186 -1.15 -3.41 5.83
CA ASP A 186 -1.02 -2.11 5.16
C ASP A 186 0.12 -1.97 4.13
N ARG A 187 0.97 -2.99 3.93
CA ARG A 187 1.97 -3.02 2.87
C ARG A 187 1.34 -3.43 1.55
N PHE A 188 1.58 -2.63 0.51
CA PHE A 188 1.05 -2.89 -0.82
C PHE A 188 1.85 -3.98 -1.51
N ILE A 189 1.16 -4.94 -2.11
CA ILE A 189 1.73 -6.06 -2.87
C ILE A 189 1.34 -5.88 -4.33
N ASN A 190 2.28 -6.10 -5.25
CA ASN A 190 1.97 -6.11 -6.68
C ASN A 190 0.98 -7.23 -7.00
N PRO A 191 -0.28 -6.90 -7.44
CA PRO A 191 -1.30 -7.91 -7.65
C PRO A 191 -0.94 -8.95 -8.74
N GLU A 192 -0.12 -8.59 -9.72
CA GLU A 192 0.29 -9.51 -10.79
C GLU A 192 1.16 -10.66 -10.28
N LEU A 193 1.92 -10.45 -9.18
CA LEU A 193 2.75 -11.49 -8.56
C LEU A 193 1.90 -12.55 -7.82
N ILE A 194 0.66 -12.19 -7.48
CA ILE A 194 -0.30 -13.10 -6.82
C ILE A 194 -1.24 -13.75 -7.86
N LEU A 195 -1.80 -12.94 -8.76
CA LEU A 195 -2.83 -13.37 -9.70
C LEU A 195 -2.29 -14.19 -10.87
N GLY A 196 -1.00 -14.02 -11.20
CA GLY A 196 -0.41 -14.65 -12.40
C GLY A 196 -0.93 -14.03 -13.71
N SER A 197 -0.71 -14.73 -14.82
CA SER A 197 -1.17 -14.29 -16.15
C SER A 197 -2.69 -14.43 -16.27
N LEU A 198 -3.32 -13.45 -16.93
CA LEU A 198 -4.72 -13.50 -17.38
C LEU A 198 -4.89 -14.51 -18.50
#